data_d49c485c937309a54b3da9bd1c52c62f
#
_entry.id   d49c485c937309a54b3da9bd1c52c62f
#
_cell.length_a   1.000
_cell.length_b   1.000
_cell.length_c   1.000
_cell.angle_alpha   90.00
_cell.angle_beta   90.00
_cell.angle_gamma   90.00
#
_symmetry.space_group_name_H-M   'P 1'
#
loop_
_entity.id
_entity.type
_entity.pdbx_description
1 polymer ?
#
loop_
_entity_poly.entity_id
_entity_poly.type
_entity_poly.pdbx_seq_one_letter_code
_entity_poly.pdbx_strand_id
1 'polypeptide(L)'
;MLTDLRLTDFRCFERLRFEPAEGTTFITGANAQGKTSILEAVCVVARLQSPRAGSLAEVVRAGMPGCAIDARVRMGGAGSDVTHLHFRYEPPKRALSLDSVPQSGSADYLRTARVAWFSNDDMEIIRGSGSRRRRALDFLCSQIDSMYLRHLRAYDRALRSRNALLKEGRPRREVEAFNAPLAEHGDLIIACRAEATAALAPLAAQAVRDIGGGEDVSFIQFQPGSDQPLLEALPEARDEEMRLRQTVIGPHRDDIAIVLNDMEAARFASEGQQRTLALAFKLAQTRLIIQRTGQNPLLLIDDVFGELDPTRRQNLLAHLPGDSQRLITTTHLGWLDNSLPAMVFRLEGHAFA
;
A
#
# COMPACT_ATOMS: atom_id res chain seq x y z
N MET A 1 -7.55 -7.12 13.86
CA MET A 1 -8.83 -6.38 13.95
C MET A 1 -8.62 -5.12 14.78
N LEU A 2 -9.01 -3.94 14.27
CA LEU A 2 -8.92 -2.66 14.98
C LEU A 2 -10.11 -2.52 15.94
N THR A 3 -9.85 -2.17 17.20
CA THR A 3 -10.90 -1.99 18.22
C THR A 3 -11.01 -0.55 18.72
N ASP A 4 -9.95 0.25 18.71
CA ASP A 4 -9.92 1.66 19.11
C ASP A 4 -8.85 2.38 18.27
N LEU A 5 -9.16 3.58 17.79
CA LEU A 5 -8.25 4.48 17.10
C LEU A 5 -8.37 5.87 17.72
N ARG A 6 -7.23 6.48 18.07
CA ARG A 6 -7.17 7.86 18.56
C ARG A 6 -6.18 8.64 17.75
N LEU A 7 -6.59 9.80 17.31
CA LEU A 7 -5.79 10.72 16.52
C LEU A 7 -5.53 12.00 17.32
N THR A 8 -4.32 12.52 17.20
CA THR A 8 -3.94 13.85 17.72
C THR A 8 -3.14 14.56 16.62
N ASP A 9 -3.60 15.75 16.23
CA ASP A 9 -3.00 16.62 15.23
C ASP A 9 -2.69 15.93 13.90
N PHE A 10 -3.62 15.08 13.45
CA PHE A 10 -3.49 14.30 12.22
C PHE A 10 -4.42 14.84 11.13
N ARG A 11 -3.86 15.28 10.00
CA ARG A 11 -4.60 15.86 8.87
C ARG A 11 -5.51 17.01 9.31
N CYS A 12 -6.84 16.82 9.20
CA CYS A 12 -7.84 17.80 9.63
C CYS A 12 -8.25 17.66 11.10
N PHE A 13 -7.83 16.60 11.78
CA PHE A 13 -8.26 16.31 13.15
C PHE A 13 -7.29 16.90 14.18
N GLU A 14 -7.82 17.71 15.08
CA GLU A 14 -7.13 18.05 16.33
C GLU A 14 -7.11 16.85 17.26
N ARG A 15 -8.29 16.29 17.50
CA ARG A 15 -8.49 15.03 18.23
C ARG A 15 -9.65 14.26 17.63
N LEU A 16 -9.51 12.97 17.52
CA LEU A 16 -10.60 12.05 17.13
C LEU A 16 -10.47 10.76 17.91
N ARG A 17 -11.59 10.18 18.33
CA ARG A 17 -11.69 8.80 18.79
C ARG A 17 -12.67 8.03 17.93
N PHE A 18 -12.28 6.81 17.54
CA PHE A 18 -13.06 5.96 16.65
C PHE A 18 -13.00 4.50 17.11
N GLU A 19 -14.15 3.91 17.37
CA GLU A 19 -14.30 2.52 17.80
C GLU A 19 -15.12 1.76 16.74
N PRO A 20 -14.48 1.15 15.72
CA PRO A 20 -15.17 0.44 14.66
C PRO A 20 -15.75 -0.89 15.14
N ALA A 21 -16.80 -1.37 14.46
CA ALA A 21 -17.33 -2.72 14.65
C ALA A 21 -16.32 -3.79 14.20
N GLU A 22 -16.49 -5.00 14.71
CA GLU A 22 -15.66 -6.15 14.33
C GLU A 22 -15.80 -6.56 12.87
N GLY A 23 -16.98 -6.39 12.28
CA GLY A 23 -17.27 -6.70 10.87
C GLY A 23 -17.08 -5.51 9.94
N THR A 24 -18.18 -5.05 9.35
CA THR A 24 -18.19 -3.91 8.43
C THR A 24 -18.60 -2.63 9.14
N THR A 25 -17.79 -1.58 8.96
CA THR A 25 -18.08 -0.23 9.44
C THR A 25 -18.08 0.73 8.27
N PHE A 26 -19.19 1.45 8.08
CA PHE A 26 -19.29 2.56 7.14
C PHE A 26 -19.01 3.90 7.84
N ILE A 27 -18.19 4.71 7.23
CA ILE A 27 -17.94 6.10 7.63
C ILE A 27 -18.54 6.98 6.55
N THR A 28 -19.64 7.67 6.88
CA THR A 28 -20.40 8.52 5.96
C THR A 28 -20.23 10.00 6.27
N GLY A 29 -20.52 10.86 5.31
CA GLY A 29 -20.47 12.31 5.46
C GLY A 29 -20.13 13.01 4.15
N ALA A 30 -20.25 14.32 4.12
CA ALA A 30 -19.93 15.12 2.95
C ALA A 30 -18.43 15.01 2.58
N ASN A 31 -18.07 15.49 1.37
CA ASN A 31 -16.67 15.54 0.96
C ASN A 31 -15.87 16.49 1.87
N ALA A 32 -14.57 16.25 1.98
CA ALA A 32 -13.63 17.03 2.80
C ALA A 32 -13.85 16.99 4.33
N GLN A 33 -14.74 16.13 4.85
CA GLN A 33 -14.95 15.97 6.30
C GLN A 33 -13.84 15.15 6.99
N GLY A 34 -12.94 14.50 6.24
CA GLY A 34 -11.84 13.72 6.82
C GLY A 34 -12.07 12.19 6.82
N LYS A 35 -13.10 11.67 6.16
CA LYS A 35 -13.37 10.22 6.06
C LYS A 35 -12.13 9.43 5.63
N THR A 36 -11.54 9.80 4.51
CA THR A 36 -10.29 9.22 3.99
C THR A 36 -9.13 9.34 4.98
N SER A 37 -9.06 10.44 5.74
CA SER A 37 -7.99 10.66 6.72
C SER A 37 -8.06 9.68 7.91
N ILE A 38 -9.25 9.20 8.27
CA ILE A 38 -9.41 8.14 9.28
C ILE A 38 -8.82 6.84 8.77
N LEU A 39 -9.16 6.42 7.54
CA LEU A 39 -8.57 5.22 6.92
C LEU A 39 -7.05 5.37 6.74
N GLU A 40 -6.59 6.55 6.31
CA GLU A 40 -5.16 6.86 6.18
C GLU A 40 -4.43 6.71 7.51
N ALA A 41 -5.01 7.17 8.62
CA ALA A 41 -4.42 7.01 9.95
C ALA A 41 -4.25 5.54 10.35
N VAL A 42 -5.25 4.70 10.05
CA VAL A 42 -5.16 3.24 10.26
C VAL A 42 -4.01 2.64 9.42
N CYS A 43 -3.88 3.05 8.16
CA CYS A 43 -2.78 2.61 7.31
C CYS A 43 -1.42 3.09 7.87
N VAL A 44 -1.32 4.35 8.28
CA VAL A 44 -0.07 4.92 8.82
C VAL A 44 0.36 4.22 10.11
N VAL A 45 -0.54 4.01 11.07
CA VAL A 45 -0.20 3.34 12.32
C VAL A 45 0.15 1.87 12.09
N ALA A 46 -0.50 1.18 11.17
CA ALA A 46 -0.24 -0.23 10.91
C ALA A 46 1.00 -0.47 10.02
N ARG A 47 1.30 0.44 9.07
CA ARG A 47 2.30 0.23 8.01
C ARG A 47 3.42 1.27 7.97
N LEU A 48 3.36 2.30 8.81
CA LEU A 48 4.35 3.39 8.89
C LEU A 48 4.54 4.14 7.56
N GLN A 49 3.51 4.14 6.74
CA GLN A 49 3.48 4.85 5.45
C GLN A 49 2.05 5.25 5.10
N SER A 50 1.89 6.39 4.47
CA SER A 50 0.61 6.81 3.93
C SER A 50 0.43 6.26 2.51
N PRO A 51 -0.77 5.77 2.16
CA PRO A 51 -1.08 5.39 0.78
C PRO A 51 -1.21 6.59 -0.17
N ARG A 52 -1.40 7.80 0.38
CA ARG A 52 -1.71 9.03 -0.36
C ARG A 52 -0.57 10.06 -0.35
N ALA A 53 0.13 10.18 0.79
CA ALA A 53 1.19 11.18 0.96
C ALA A 53 2.55 10.65 0.47
N GLY A 54 3.34 11.54 -0.13
CA GLY A 54 4.72 11.25 -0.50
C GLY A 54 5.66 11.25 0.70
N SER A 55 5.28 11.95 1.78
CA SER A 55 6.04 12.08 3.03
C SER A 55 5.11 12.03 4.24
N LEU A 56 5.58 11.44 5.33
CA LEU A 56 4.86 11.46 6.61
C LEU A 56 4.71 12.89 7.18
N ALA A 57 5.50 13.86 6.75
CA ALA A 57 5.31 15.24 7.14
C ALA A 57 3.95 15.82 6.69
N GLU A 58 3.42 15.32 5.57
CA GLU A 58 2.14 15.76 5.03
C GLU A 58 0.92 15.29 5.83
N VAL A 59 1.06 14.29 6.72
CA VAL A 59 -0.05 13.82 7.54
C VAL A 59 -0.21 14.63 8.84
N VAL A 60 0.77 15.46 9.19
CA VAL A 60 0.69 16.36 10.36
C VAL A 60 -0.32 17.47 10.07
N ARG A 61 -1.15 17.82 11.06
CA ARG A 61 -2.10 18.92 10.94
C ARG A 61 -1.37 20.24 10.71
N ALA A 62 -1.90 21.04 9.81
CA ALA A 62 -1.28 22.32 9.45
C ALA A 62 -1.01 23.20 10.70
N GLY A 63 0.22 23.71 10.80
CA GLY A 63 0.66 24.55 11.91
C GLY A 63 1.10 23.79 13.17
N MET A 64 1.01 22.44 13.19
CA MET A 64 1.44 21.64 14.34
C MET A 64 2.86 21.09 14.16
N PRO A 65 3.62 20.90 15.25
CA PRO A 65 4.99 20.40 15.18
C PRO A 65 5.06 18.88 14.89
N GLY A 66 3.95 18.15 15.09
CA GLY A 66 3.88 16.71 14.92
C GLY A 66 2.47 16.17 15.11
N CYS A 67 2.33 14.86 14.99
CA CYS A 67 1.06 14.15 15.20
C CYS A 67 1.27 12.85 15.97
N ALA A 68 0.19 12.32 16.55
CA ALA A 68 0.19 10.99 17.17
C ALA A 68 -1.04 10.18 16.75
N ILE A 69 -0.84 8.87 16.65
CA ILE A 69 -1.90 7.88 16.39
C ILE A 69 -1.73 6.77 17.39
N ASP A 70 -2.80 6.48 18.12
CA ASP A 70 -2.93 5.33 19.01
C ASP A 70 -3.95 4.36 18.41
N ALA A 71 -3.60 3.10 18.30
CA ALA A 71 -4.51 2.07 17.81
C ALA A 71 -4.45 0.82 18.68
N ARG A 72 -5.60 0.26 19.01
CA ARG A 72 -5.70 -1.05 19.65
C ARG A 72 -6.11 -2.08 18.60
N VAL A 73 -5.30 -3.10 18.43
CA VAL A 73 -5.54 -4.15 17.45
C VAL A 73 -5.58 -5.51 18.13
N ARG A 74 -6.55 -6.33 17.76
CA ARG A 74 -6.66 -7.73 18.19
C ARG A 74 -6.06 -8.62 17.11
N MET A 75 -5.11 -9.46 17.48
CA MET A 75 -4.43 -10.42 16.61
C MET A 75 -5.11 -11.78 16.75
N GLY A 76 -5.99 -12.17 15.85
CA GLY A 76 -6.72 -13.45 15.91
C GLY A 76 -8.20 -13.30 16.25
N GLY A 77 -8.86 -14.42 16.61
CA GLY A 77 -10.30 -14.47 16.90
C GLY A 77 -10.71 -13.80 18.23
N ALA A 78 -12.00 -13.86 18.53
CA ALA A 78 -12.56 -13.36 19.79
C ALA A 78 -11.84 -14.01 20.99
N GLY A 79 -11.36 -13.19 21.95
CA GLY A 79 -10.62 -13.63 23.12
C GLY A 79 -9.09 -13.53 23.00
N SER A 80 -8.53 -13.19 21.82
CA SER A 80 -7.10 -12.93 21.67
C SER A 80 -6.70 -11.63 22.34
N ASP A 81 -5.41 -11.53 22.73
CA ASP A 81 -4.83 -10.34 23.33
C ASP A 81 -4.94 -9.14 22.40
N VAL A 82 -5.15 -7.97 23.00
CA VAL A 82 -5.21 -6.69 22.31
C VAL A 82 -3.85 -6.01 22.43
N THR A 83 -3.21 -5.77 21.31
CA THR A 83 -1.93 -5.05 21.24
C THR A 83 -2.18 -3.56 21.00
N HIS A 84 -1.50 -2.72 21.77
CA HIS A 84 -1.54 -1.28 21.62
C HIS A 84 -0.39 -0.79 20.74
N LEU A 85 -0.74 -0.25 19.59
CA LEU A 85 0.18 0.41 18.66
C LEU A 85 0.19 1.91 18.93
N HIS A 86 1.34 2.48 19.21
CA HIS A 86 1.52 3.92 19.30
C HIS A 86 2.51 4.40 18.25
N PHE A 87 2.10 5.40 17.47
CA PHE A 87 2.89 6.09 16.48
C PHE A 87 2.91 7.59 16.80
N ARG A 88 4.09 8.16 16.96
CA ARG A 88 4.30 9.61 17.07
C ARG A 88 5.28 10.07 16.01
N TYR A 89 4.97 11.16 15.37
CA TYR A 89 5.83 11.76 14.34
C TYR A 89 6.01 13.24 14.58
N GLU A 90 7.26 13.65 14.77
CA GLU A 90 7.72 15.04 14.82
C GLU A 90 8.85 15.18 13.80
N PRO A 91 8.60 15.78 12.62
CA PRO A 91 9.56 15.79 11.52
C PRO A 91 10.97 16.24 11.94
N PRO A 92 12.03 15.50 11.58
CA PRO A 92 12.03 14.26 10.82
C PRO A 92 11.96 12.97 11.67
N LYS A 93 11.72 13.07 12.98
CA LYS A 93 11.79 11.98 13.95
C LYS A 93 10.44 11.28 14.09
N ARG A 94 10.49 9.95 14.25
CA ARG A 94 9.33 9.15 14.63
C ARG A 94 9.66 8.29 15.85
N ALA A 95 8.66 8.11 16.71
CA ALA A 95 8.70 7.18 17.83
C ALA A 95 7.59 6.14 17.67
N LEU A 96 7.91 4.90 17.99
CA LEU A 96 7.00 3.75 17.93
C LEU A 96 7.01 3.04 19.28
N SER A 97 5.85 2.59 19.74
CA SER A 97 5.80 1.65 20.86
C SER A 97 4.73 0.56 20.64
N LEU A 98 4.98 -0.62 21.23
CA LEU A 98 4.04 -1.73 21.32
C LEU A 98 3.78 -1.95 22.81
N ASP A 99 2.50 -1.94 23.21
CA ASP A 99 2.09 -2.13 24.62
C ASP A 99 2.91 -1.27 25.59
N SER A 100 3.13 0.00 25.21
CA SER A 100 3.95 0.99 25.92
C SER A 100 5.47 0.72 25.93
N VAL A 101 5.95 -0.34 25.26
CA VAL A 101 7.38 -0.64 25.12
C VAL A 101 7.93 0.05 23.87
N PRO A 102 8.88 0.99 24.01
CA PRO A 102 9.50 1.67 22.87
C PRO A 102 10.18 0.69 21.92
N GLN A 103 10.02 0.90 20.62
CA GLN A 103 10.60 0.07 19.57
C GLN A 103 11.80 0.77 18.92
N SER A 104 12.97 0.15 18.98
CA SER A 104 14.19 0.65 18.30
C SER A 104 14.15 0.40 16.78
N GLY A 105 13.37 -0.59 16.35
CA GLY A 105 13.15 -0.96 14.94
C GLY A 105 11.67 -1.00 14.57
N SER A 106 11.39 -1.20 13.30
CA SER A 106 10.01 -1.31 12.80
C SER A 106 9.56 -2.74 12.51
N ALA A 107 10.42 -3.74 12.62
CA ALA A 107 10.11 -5.10 12.16
C ALA A 107 8.96 -5.74 12.98
N ASP A 108 9.07 -5.78 14.30
CA ASP A 108 8.04 -6.37 15.14
C ASP A 108 6.75 -5.54 15.12
N TYR A 109 6.89 -4.21 15.11
CA TYR A 109 5.76 -3.29 14.95
C TYR A 109 4.95 -3.59 13.68
N LEU A 110 5.61 -3.80 12.54
CA LEU A 110 4.96 -4.06 11.26
C LEU A 110 4.36 -5.47 11.13
N ARG A 111 4.66 -6.38 12.06
CA ARG A 111 4.04 -7.72 12.11
C ARG A 111 2.66 -7.73 12.76
N THR A 112 2.31 -6.70 13.54
CA THR A 112 1.09 -6.67 14.35
C THR A 112 -0.19 -6.49 13.55
N ALA A 113 -0.15 -5.87 12.37
CA ALA A 113 -1.34 -5.68 11.55
C ALA A 113 -1.02 -5.75 10.06
N ARG A 114 -1.93 -6.33 9.29
CA ARG A 114 -1.95 -6.33 7.84
C ARG A 114 -3.06 -5.42 7.36
N VAL A 115 -2.83 -4.75 6.22
CA VAL A 115 -3.77 -3.77 5.67
C VAL A 115 -3.90 -3.98 4.16
N ALA A 116 -5.11 -3.96 3.65
CA ALA A 116 -5.37 -3.83 2.24
C ALA A 116 -6.11 -2.50 2.00
N TRP A 117 -5.49 -1.63 1.22
CA TRP A 117 -6.01 -0.31 0.86
C TRP A 117 -6.63 -0.36 -0.52
N PHE A 118 -7.88 0.09 -0.65
CA PHE A 118 -8.61 0.23 -1.90
C PHE A 118 -9.03 1.70 -2.06
N SER A 119 -8.78 2.28 -3.21
CA SER A 119 -9.18 3.65 -3.53
C SER A 119 -9.34 3.86 -5.03
N ASN A 120 -9.96 4.95 -5.42
CA ASN A 120 -10.06 5.33 -6.83
C ASN A 120 -8.69 5.63 -7.47
N ASP A 121 -7.69 6.01 -6.66
CA ASP A 121 -6.31 6.20 -7.11
C ASP A 121 -5.64 4.88 -7.55
N ASP A 122 -6.21 3.71 -7.21
CA ASP A 122 -5.68 2.41 -7.66
C ASP A 122 -5.75 2.24 -9.18
N MET A 123 -6.57 3.04 -9.89
CA MET A 123 -6.55 3.14 -11.35
C MET A 123 -5.17 3.51 -11.89
N GLU A 124 -4.35 4.23 -11.10
CA GLU A 124 -2.99 4.58 -11.46
C GLU A 124 -2.03 3.37 -11.50
N ILE A 125 -2.42 2.22 -10.94
CA ILE A 125 -1.69 0.96 -11.10
C ILE A 125 -1.78 0.51 -12.57
N ILE A 126 -2.93 0.74 -13.20
CA ILE A 126 -3.20 0.32 -14.59
C ILE A 126 -2.65 1.35 -15.58
N ARG A 127 -3.10 2.60 -15.50
CA ARG A 127 -2.80 3.66 -16.47
C ARG A 127 -1.60 4.54 -16.13
N GLY A 128 -1.16 4.51 -14.88
CA GLY A 128 -0.09 5.37 -14.39
C GLY A 128 1.31 4.86 -14.73
N SER A 129 2.29 5.56 -14.21
CA SER A 129 3.71 5.24 -14.42
C SER A 129 4.16 4.00 -13.65
N GLY A 130 5.26 3.37 -14.07
CA GLY A 130 5.90 2.27 -13.34
C GLY A 130 6.19 2.57 -11.87
N SER A 131 6.38 3.84 -11.50
CA SER A 131 6.55 4.21 -10.09
C SER A 131 5.32 3.92 -9.23
N ARG A 132 4.10 4.01 -9.80
CA ARG A 132 2.86 3.64 -9.11
C ARG A 132 2.78 2.14 -8.91
N ARG A 133 3.12 1.36 -9.94
CA ARG A 133 3.14 -0.11 -9.89
C ARG A 133 4.20 -0.62 -8.90
N ARG A 134 5.41 -0.04 -8.91
CA ARG A 134 6.44 -0.37 -7.90
C ARG A 134 5.97 -0.09 -6.48
N ARG A 135 5.35 1.06 -6.21
CA ARG A 135 4.79 1.36 -4.88
C ARG A 135 3.75 0.34 -4.43
N ALA A 136 2.88 -0.11 -5.35
CA ALA A 136 1.89 -1.15 -5.05
C ALA A 136 2.55 -2.49 -4.72
N LEU A 137 3.63 -2.87 -5.45
CA LEU A 137 4.44 -4.05 -5.12
C LEU A 137 5.17 -3.89 -3.79
N ASP A 138 5.80 -2.74 -3.54
CA ASP A 138 6.53 -2.48 -2.29
C ASP A 138 5.59 -2.57 -1.08
N PHE A 139 4.37 -2.04 -1.24
CA PHE A 139 3.33 -2.15 -0.20
C PHE A 139 2.95 -3.60 0.07
N LEU A 140 2.81 -4.43 -0.96
CA LEU A 140 2.54 -5.87 -0.84
C LEU A 140 3.73 -6.61 -0.24
N CYS A 141 4.93 -6.50 -0.85
CA CYS A 141 6.14 -7.20 -0.43
C CYS A 141 6.50 -6.89 1.04
N SER A 142 6.32 -5.64 1.47
CA SER A 142 6.55 -5.24 2.86
C SER A 142 5.63 -5.91 3.87
N GLN A 143 4.55 -6.53 3.44
CA GLN A 143 3.60 -7.23 4.30
C GLN A 143 3.79 -8.73 4.31
N ILE A 144 4.32 -9.31 3.24
CA ILE A 144 4.58 -10.74 3.14
C ILE A 144 6.02 -11.13 3.50
N ASP A 145 6.96 -10.17 3.42
CA ASP A 145 8.36 -10.36 3.82
C ASP A 145 8.78 -9.29 4.84
N SER A 146 9.14 -9.74 6.04
CA SER A 146 9.54 -8.86 7.15
C SER A 146 10.87 -8.13 6.92
N MET A 147 11.74 -8.64 6.04
CA MET A 147 13.05 -8.06 5.72
C MET A 147 12.98 -7.08 4.55
N TYR A 148 11.94 -7.15 3.74
CA TYR A 148 11.80 -6.36 2.52
C TYR A 148 12.06 -4.86 2.71
N LEU A 149 11.40 -4.23 3.70
CA LEU A 149 11.56 -2.79 3.96
C LEU A 149 12.98 -2.41 4.42
N ARG A 150 13.72 -3.34 5.05
CA ARG A 150 15.12 -3.11 5.41
C ARG A 150 15.97 -3.01 4.15
N HIS A 151 15.80 -3.96 3.22
CA HIS A 151 16.52 -3.96 1.95
C HIS A 151 16.14 -2.76 1.09
N LEU A 152 14.85 -2.44 0.96
CA LEU A 152 14.36 -1.29 0.21
C LEU A 152 14.99 0.02 0.72
N ARG A 153 14.97 0.25 2.04
CA ARG A 153 15.57 1.46 2.63
C ARG A 153 17.09 1.54 2.46
N ALA A 154 17.77 0.41 2.53
CA ALA A 154 19.22 0.36 2.32
C ALA A 154 19.56 0.66 0.86
N TYR A 155 18.85 0.02 -0.07
CA TYR A 155 18.96 0.28 -1.50
C TYR A 155 18.70 1.75 -1.84
N ASP A 156 17.62 2.34 -1.36
CA ASP A 156 17.26 3.74 -1.62
C ASP A 156 18.31 4.73 -1.10
N ARG A 157 18.95 4.44 0.04
CA ARG A 157 20.05 5.27 0.55
C ARG A 157 21.26 5.19 -0.37
N ALA A 158 21.67 3.98 -0.74
CA ALA A 158 22.81 3.75 -1.64
C ALA A 158 22.56 4.40 -3.00
N LEU A 159 21.35 4.24 -3.55
CA LEU A 159 20.94 4.84 -4.82
C LEU A 159 21.00 6.37 -4.79
N ARG A 160 20.47 7.00 -3.74
CA ARG A 160 20.53 8.47 -3.61
C ARG A 160 21.96 8.97 -3.52
N SER A 161 22.82 8.33 -2.71
CA SER A 161 24.22 8.70 -2.59
C SER A 161 24.97 8.53 -3.91
N ARG A 162 24.77 7.39 -4.58
CA ARG A 162 25.37 7.14 -5.89
C ARG A 162 24.93 8.14 -6.95
N ASN A 163 23.63 8.45 -7.02
CA ASN A 163 23.09 9.43 -7.95
C ASN A 163 23.59 10.87 -7.67
N ALA A 164 23.84 11.21 -6.41
CA ALA A 164 24.47 12.49 -6.07
C ALA A 164 25.89 12.58 -6.66
N LEU A 165 26.71 11.53 -6.50
CA LEU A 165 28.07 11.49 -7.09
C LEU A 165 28.04 11.55 -8.62
N LEU A 166 27.11 10.85 -9.27
CA LEU A 166 26.93 10.90 -10.72
C LEU A 166 26.55 12.31 -11.20
N LYS A 167 25.65 13.00 -10.49
CA LYS A 167 25.24 14.38 -10.80
C LYS A 167 26.40 15.37 -10.65
N GLU A 168 27.25 15.19 -9.64
CA GLU A 168 28.44 16.01 -9.40
C GLU A 168 29.60 15.71 -10.37
N GLY A 169 29.48 14.66 -11.17
CA GLY A 169 30.56 14.22 -12.06
C GLY A 169 31.79 13.69 -11.31
N ARG A 170 31.57 13.06 -10.15
CA ARG A 170 32.66 12.51 -9.32
C ARG A 170 33.41 11.41 -10.01
N PRO A 171 34.70 11.17 -9.62
CA PRO A 171 35.51 10.12 -10.20
C PRO A 171 34.82 8.75 -10.14
N ARG A 172 35.03 7.95 -11.18
CA ARG A 172 34.48 6.61 -11.32
C ARG A 172 34.59 5.75 -10.08
N ARG A 173 35.76 5.73 -9.42
CA ARG A 173 36.03 4.91 -8.24
C ARG A 173 35.04 5.22 -7.08
N GLU A 174 34.67 6.49 -6.93
CA GLU A 174 33.70 6.90 -5.87
C GLU A 174 32.30 6.41 -6.16
N VAL A 175 31.85 6.45 -7.42
CA VAL A 175 30.56 5.94 -7.87
C VAL A 175 30.49 4.43 -7.73
N GLU A 176 31.52 3.71 -8.15
CA GLU A 176 31.60 2.24 -8.12
C GLU A 176 31.66 1.67 -6.69
N ALA A 177 32.06 2.46 -5.69
CA ALA A 177 32.02 2.05 -4.29
C ALA A 177 30.59 1.71 -3.80
N PHE A 178 29.57 2.20 -4.51
CA PHE A 178 28.15 1.90 -4.22
C PHE A 178 27.60 0.68 -4.97
N ASN A 179 28.37 0.06 -5.89
CA ASN A 179 27.88 -1.09 -6.65
C ASN A 179 27.57 -2.29 -5.73
N ALA A 180 28.45 -2.61 -4.80
CA ALA A 180 28.23 -3.73 -3.88
C ALA A 180 26.99 -3.51 -2.97
N PRO A 181 26.80 -2.35 -2.28
CA PRO A 181 25.58 -2.09 -1.52
C PRO A 181 24.31 -2.10 -2.38
N LEU A 182 24.37 -1.61 -3.63
CA LEU A 182 23.21 -1.67 -4.54
C LEU A 182 22.89 -3.10 -4.94
N ALA A 183 23.87 -3.92 -5.28
CA ALA A 183 23.68 -5.30 -5.67
C ALA A 183 23.14 -6.14 -4.49
N GLU A 184 23.77 -6.05 -3.30
CA GLU A 184 23.35 -6.79 -2.11
C GLU A 184 21.85 -6.62 -1.79
N HIS A 185 21.36 -5.41 -1.89
CA HIS A 185 19.97 -5.13 -1.55
C HIS A 185 19.04 -5.14 -2.76
N GLY A 186 19.54 -4.74 -3.92
CA GLY A 186 18.75 -4.62 -5.15
C GLY A 186 18.30 -5.97 -5.70
N ASP A 187 19.21 -6.95 -5.73
CA ASP A 187 18.89 -8.30 -6.21
C ASP A 187 17.82 -8.98 -5.35
N LEU A 188 17.87 -8.77 -4.01
CA LEU A 188 16.83 -9.28 -3.11
C LEU A 188 15.47 -8.62 -3.33
N ILE A 189 15.44 -7.31 -3.64
CA ILE A 189 14.20 -6.60 -3.96
C ILE A 189 13.60 -7.14 -5.26
N ILE A 190 14.43 -7.28 -6.32
CA ILE A 190 14.01 -7.81 -7.62
C ILE A 190 13.43 -9.22 -7.45
N ALA A 191 14.14 -10.11 -6.74
CA ALA A 191 13.70 -11.48 -6.49
C ALA A 191 12.37 -11.53 -5.72
N CYS A 192 12.22 -10.75 -4.67
CA CYS A 192 10.97 -10.68 -3.88
C CYS A 192 9.79 -10.16 -4.72
N ARG A 193 10.00 -9.12 -5.53
CA ARG A 193 8.95 -8.60 -6.43
C ARG A 193 8.57 -9.59 -7.53
N ALA A 194 9.55 -10.29 -8.11
CA ALA A 194 9.31 -11.32 -9.12
C ALA A 194 8.47 -12.47 -8.54
N GLU A 195 8.84 -12.99 -7.38
CA GLU A 195 8.09 -14.04 -6.67
C GLU A 195 6.67 -13.57 -6.31
N ALA A 196 6.55 -12.37 -5.74
CA ALA A 196 5.25 -11.79 -5.38
C ALA A 196 4.36 -11.62 -6.61
N THR A 197 4.91 -11.13 -7.75
CA THR A 197 4.14 -10.96 -8.99
C THR A 197 3.72 -12.31 -9.58
N ALA A 198 4.58 -13.31 -9.58
CA ALA A 198 4.25 -14.66 -10.05
C ALA A 198 3.11 -15.28 -9.22
N ALA A 199 3.13 -15.12 -7.89
CA ALA A 199 2.06 -15.57 -7.00
C ALA A 199 0.77 -14.76 -7.16
N LEU A 200 0.89 -13.45 -7.46
CA LEU A 200 -0.24 -12.55 -7.63
C LEU A 200 -1.00 -12.79 -8.96
N ALA A 201 -0.30 -13.18 -10.01
CA ALA A 201 -0.86 -13.32 -11.37
C ALA A 201 -2.11 -14.20 -11.43
N PRO A 202 -2.11 -15.45 -10.95
CA PRO A 202 -3.31 -16.30 -10.99
C PRO A 202 -4.44 -15.76 -10.12
N LEU A 203 -4.12 -15.12 -8.99
CA LEU A 203 -5.12 -14.52 -8.09
C LEU A 203 -5.77 -13.28 -8.74
N ALA A 204 -5.01 -12.48 -9.48
CA ALA A 204 -5.52 -11.34 -10.21
C ALA A 204 -6.42 -11.77 -11.37
N ALA A 205 -6.00 -12.78 -12.15
CA ALA A 205 -6.83 -13.34 -13.22
C ALA A 205 -8.16 -13.89 -12.68
N GLN A 206 -8.16 -14.56 -11.54
CA GLN A 206 -9.40 -15.02 -10.90
C GLN A 206 -10.26 -13.83 -10.42
N ALA A 207 -9.64 -12.82 -9.80
CA ALA A 207 -10.35 -11.66 -9.29
C ALA A 207 -10.99 -10.81 -10.41
N VAL A 208 -10.39 -10.76 -11.61
CA VAL A 208 -10.99 -10.10 -12.79
C VAL A 208 -12.31 -10.79 -13.16
N ARG A 209 -12.33 -12.12 -13.20
CA ARG A 209 -13.56 -12.88 -13.45
C ARG A 209 -14.59 -12.69 -12.34
N ASP A 210 -14.14 -12.76 -11.09
CA ASP A 210 -14.99 -12.61 -9.91
C ASP A 210 -15.73 -11.25 -9.90
N ILE A 211 -15.04 -10.16 -10.23
CA ILE A 211 -15.58 -8.80 -10.19
C ILE A 211 -16.31 -8.43 -11.48
N GLY A 212 -15.70 -8.76 -12.63
CA GLY A 212 -16.21 -8.39 -13.95
C GLY A 212 -17.43 -9.19 -14.40
N GLY A 213 -17.58 -10.43 -13.90
CA GLY A 213 -18.64 -11.36 -14.29
C GLY A 213 -18.60 -11.79 -15.77
N GLY A 214 -17.46 -11.56 -16.45
CA GLY A 214 -17.26 -11.79 -17.88
C GLY A 214 -16.12 -12.76 -18.19
N GLU A 215 -15.83 -12.90 -19.49
CA GLU A 215 -14.79 -13.77 -20.03
C GLU A 215 -13.42 -13.08 -20.18
N ASP A 216 -13.27 -11.86 -19.64
CA ASP A 216 -12.02 -11.11 -19.74
C ASP A 216 -10.84 -11.91 -19.16
N VAL A 217 -9.80 -12.08 -19.99
CA VAL A 217 -8.56 -12.76 -19.63
C VAL A 217 -7.50 -11.72 -19.32
N SER A 218 -7.03 -11.70 -18.08
CA SER A 218 -5.96 -10.80 -17.64
C SER A 218 -4.68 -11.55 -17.33
N PHE A 219 -3.57 -10.90 -17.64
CA PHE A 219 -2.24 -11.40 -17.38
C PHE A 219 -1.38 -10.27 -16.79
N ILE A 220 -0.62 -10.60 -15.75
CA ILE A 220 0.39 -9.69 -15.19
C ILE A 220 1.75 -10.36 -15.21
N GLN A 221 2.78 -9.61 -15.63
CA GLN A 221 4.14 -10.10 -15.74
C GLN A 221 5.13 -9.09 -15.16
N PHE A 222 6.02 -9.58 -14.32
CA PHE A 222 7.13 -8.78 -13.80
C PHE A 222 8.16 -8.50 -14.90
N GLN A 223 8.59 -7.25 -14.95
CA GLN A 223 9.65 -6.75 -15.83
C GLN A 223 10.78 -6.23 -14.95
N PRO A 224 11.87 -6.97 -14.76
CA PRO A 224 12.98 -6.54 -13.93
C PRO A 224 13.71 -5.35 -14.54
N GLY A 225 14.21 -4.48 -13.71
CA GLY A 225 15.07 -3.37 -14.13
C GLY A 225 16.53 -3.79 -14.40
N SER A 226 16.82 -5.08 -14.31
CA SER A 226 18.04 -5.76 -14.73
C SER A 226 17.74 -7.23 -14.95
N ASP A 227 18.20 -7.79 -16.09
CA ASP A 227 18.09 -9.21 -16.41
C ASP A 227 19.26 -10.04 -15.85
N GLN A 228 20.28 -9.38 -15.33
CA GLN A 228 21.47 -9.98 -14.74
C GLN A 228 21.63 -9.52 -13.27
N PRO A 229 22.41 -10.25 -12.44
CA PRO A 229 22.79 -9.77 -11.12
C PRO A 229 23.41 -8.37 -11.19
N LEU A 230 23.00 -7.47 -10.29
CA LEU A 230 23.40 -6.05 -10.37
C LEU A 230 24.91 -5.84 -10.26
N LEU A 231 25.62 -6.74 -9.58
CA LEU A 231 27.07 -6.64 -9.47
C LEU A 231 27.78 -6.81 -10.85
N GLU A 232 27.17 -7.57 -11.75
CA GLU A 232 27.64 -7.77 -13.13
C GLU A 232 27.14 -6.66 -14.06
N ALA A 233 25.86 -6.30 -13.95
CA ALA A 233 25.19 -5.35 -14.83
C ALA A 233 25.62 -3.88 -14.62
N LEU A 234 25.90 -3.45 -13.36
CA LEU A 234 26.29 -2.07 -13.06
C LEU A 234 27.58 -1.60 -13.77
N PRO A 235 28.66 -2.42 -13.87
CA PRO A 235 29.83 -2.05 -14.65
C PRO A 235 29.56 -1.87 -16.14
N GLU A 236 28.64 -2.66 -16.71
CA GLU A 236 28.26 -2.58 -18.13
C GLU A 236 27.49 -1.31 -18.47
N ALA A 237 26.58 -0.89 -17.57
CA ALA A 237 25.74 0.30 -17.73
C ALA A 237 26.50 1.62 -17.48
N ARG A 238 27.73 1.56 -17.00
CA ARG A 238 28.47 2.70 -16.47
C ARG A 238 28.56 3.89 -17.40
N ASP A 239 28.95 3.69 -18.66
CA ASP A 239 29.18 4.80 -19.59
C ASP A 239 27.90 5.55 -19.90
N GLU A 240 26.76 4.84 -19.94
CA GLU A 240 25.45 5.43 -20.06
C GLU A 240 25.08 6.21 -18.79
N GLU A 241 25.31 5.65 -17.60
CA GLU A 241 25.05 6.29 -16.31
C GLU A 241 25.84 7.58 -16.11
N MET A 242 27.12 7.57 -16.51
CA MET A 242 27.96 8.78 -16.48
C MET A 242 27.43 9.86 -17.44
N ARG A 243 26.94 9.47 -18.61
CA ARG A 243 26.33 10.38 -19.58
C ARG A 243 25.01 10.96 -19.08
N LEU A 244 24.14 10.10 -18.53
CA LEU A 244 22.80 10.48 -18.04
C LEU A 244 22.83 11.05 -16.62
N ARG A 245 23.97 10.96 -15.91
CA ARG A 245 24.17 11.39 -14.52
C ARG A 245 23.16 10.77 -13.55
N GLN A 246 22.79 9.51 -13.79
CA GLN A 246 21.88 8.75 -12.94
C GLN A 246 22.10 7.25 -13.11
N THR A 247 21.74 6.46 -12.11
CA THR A 247 21.69 5.00 -12.19
C THR A 247 20.53 4.57 -13.11
N VAL A 248 20.82 3.72 -14.11
CA VAL A 248 19.85 3.33 -15.15
C VAL A 248 19.34 1.91 -15.02
N ILE A 249 19.95 1.07 -14.19
CA ILE A 249 19.55 -0.32 -13.96
C ILE A 249 19.29 -0.58 -12.47
N GLY A 250 18.46 -1.59 -12.18
CA GLY A 250 18.13 -2.03 -10.82
C GLY A 250 16.67 -1.84 -10.47
N PRO A 251 16.24 -2.20 -9.23
CA PRO A 251 14.83 -2.30 -8.84
C PRO A 251 14.03 -0.98 -8.93
N HIS A 252 14.69 0.17 -8.98
CA HIS A 252 14.01 1.45 -9.24
C HIS A 252 13.55 1.59 -10.70
N ARG A 253 13.92 0.64 -11.58
CA ARG A 253 13.50 0.52 -12.98
C ARG A 253 12.54 -0.64 -13.23
N ASP A 254 12.31 -1.50 -12.24
CA ASP A 254 11.31 -2.58 -12.35
C ASP A 254 9.95 -2.05 -12.80
N ASP A 255 9.20 -2.91 -13.47
CA ASP A 255 7.81 -2.64 -13.81
C ASP A 255 6.96 -3.92 -13.81
N ILE A 256 5.66 -3.77 -14.00
CA ILE A 256 4.71 -4.85 -14.24
C ILE A 256 3.97 -4.55 -15.53
N ALA A 257 4.04 -5.47 -16.50
CA ALA A 257 3.12 -5.47 -17.63
C ALA A 257 1.74 -5.98 -17.19
N ILE A 258 0.70 -5.24 -17.54
CA ILE A 258 -0.70 -5.62 -17.27
C ILE A 258 -1.41 -5.70 -18.62
N VAL A 259 -1.84 -6.89 -18.96
CA VAL A 259 -2.45 -7.23 -20.25
C VAL A 259 -3.88 -7.68 -20.02
N LEU A 260 -4.80 -7.25 -20.84
CA LEU A 260 -6.19 -7.70 -20.89
C LEU A 260 -6.54 -8.10 -22.33
N ASN A 261 -6.99 -9.34 -22.51
CA ASN A 261 -7.36 -9.89 -23.83
C ASN A 261 -6.25 -9.65 -24.88
N ASP A 262 -5.01 -10.03 -24.50
CA ASP A 262 -3.78 -9.92 -25.32
C ASP A 262 -3.36 -8.48 -25.69
N MET A 263 -3.97 -7.46 -25.07
CA MET A 263 -3.62 -6.07 -25.30
C MET A 263 -3.15 -5.36 -24.02
N GLU A 264 -2.25 -4.39 -24.14
CA GLU A 264 -1.81 -3.56 -23.02
C GLU A 264 -3.00 -2.82 -22.38
N ALA A 265 -3.30 -3.15 -21.13
CA ALA A 265 -4.49 -2.64 -20.46
C ALA A 265 -4.51 -1.10 -20.29
N ALA A 266 -3.34 -0.48 -20.11
CA ALA A 266 -3.22 0.98 -19.98
C ALA A 266 -3.74 1.73 -21.22
N ARG A 267 -3.57 1.15 -22.41
CA ARG A 267 -3.86 1.82 -23.69
C ARG A 267 -5.19 1.40 -24.32
N PHE A 268 -5.59 0.14 -24.12
CA PHE A 268 -6.66 -0.48 -24.90
C PHE A 268 -7.88 -0.89 -24.07
N ALA A 269 -7.73 -1.05 -22.75
CA ALA A 269 -8.88 -1.36 -21.89
C ALA A 269 -9.78 -0.13 -21.70
N SER A 270 -11.10 -0.32 -21.74
CA SER A 270 -12.07 0.70 -21.40
C SER A 270 -11.90 1.13 -19.92
N GLU A 271 -12.41 2.31 -19.55
CA GLU A 271 -12.33 2.80 -18.17
C GLU A 271 -12.94 1.80 -17.16
N GLY A 272 -14.08 1.21 -17.51
CA GLY A 272 -14.72 0.17 -16.70
C GLY A 272 -13.87 -1.09 -16.53
N GLN A 273 -13.16 -1.53 -17.59
CA GLN A 273 -12.22 -2.64 -17.53
C GLN A 273 -10.97 -2.28 -16.71
N GLN A 274 -10.41 -1.08 -16.89
CA GLN A 274 -9.28 -0.61 -16.08
C GLN A 274 -9.64 -0.58 -14.59
N ARG A 275 -10.87 -0.14 -14.25
CA ARG A 275 -11.38 -0.12 -12.88
C ARG A 275 -11.52 -1.53 -12.33
N THR A 276 -12.07 -2.47 -13.11
CA THR A 276 -12.14 -3.89 -12.74
C THR A 276 -10.75 -4.46 -12.49
N LEU A 277 -9.77 -4.20 -13.37
CA LEU A 277 -8.38 -4.64 -13.21
C LEU A 277 -7.73 -4.07 -11.95
N ALA A 278 -7.92 -2.78 -11.64
CA ALA A 278 -7.38 -2.14 -10.44
C ALA A 278 -7.93 -2.80 -9.17
N LEU A 279 -9.24 -3.00 -9.09
CA LEU A 279 -9.90 -3.68 -7.96
C LEU A 279 -9.50 -5.15 -7.85
N ALA A 280 -9.40 -5.85 -8.99
CA ALA A 280 -8.94 -7.24 -9.05
C ALA A 280 -7.50 -7.38 -8.56
N PHE A 281 -6.62 -6.45 -8.93
CA PHE A 281 -5.25 -6.39 -8.43
C PHE A 281 -5.21 -6.24 -6.89
N LYS A 282 -6.04 -5.37 -6.33
CA LYS A 282 -6.14 -5.15 -4.87
C LYS A 282 -6.75 -6.35 -4.15
N LEU A 283 -7.78 -6.96 -4.71
CA LEU A 283 -8.36 -8.19 -4.16
C LEU A 283 -7.36 -9.34 -4.18
N ALA A 284 -6.61 -9.48 -5.27
CA ALA A 284 -5.53 -10.46 -5.38
C ALA A 284 -4.41 -10.22 -4.35
N GLN A 285 -3.99 -8.95 -4.15
CA GLN A 285 -3.05 -8.59 -3.07
C GLN A 285 -3.57 -9.02 -1.71
N THR A 286 -4.85 -8.78 -1.43
CA THR A 286 -5.50 -9.17 -0.17
C THR A 286 -5.43 -10.70 0.02
N ARG A 287 -5.79 -11.45 -1.00
CA ARG A 287 -5.73 -12.93 -0.99
C ARG A 287 -4.30 -13.44 -0.79
N LEU A 288 -3.33 -12.83 -1.45
CA LEU A 288 -1.91 -13.21 -1.33
C LEU A 288 -1.37 -12.92 0.08
N ILE A 289 -1.75 -11.79 0.70
CA ILE A 289 -1.39 -11.50 2.10
C ILE A 289 -1.90 -12.62 3.01
N ILE A 290 -3.17 -13.02 2.87
CA ILE A 290 -3.76 -14.10 3.67
C ILE A 290 -3.01 -15.41 3.45
N GLN A 291 -2.75 -15.79 2.21
CA GLN A 291 -2.05 -17.04 1.86
C GLN A 291 -0.63 -17.10 2.44
N ARG A 292 0.11 -15.98 2.42
CA ARG A 292 1.50 -15.94 2.85
C ARG A 292 1.68 -15.73 4.35
N THR A 293 0.72 -15.10 5.00
CA THR A 293 0.87 -14.70 6.42
C THR A 293 -0.08 -15.44 7.37
N GLY A 294 -1.14 -16.05 6.85
CA GLY A 294 -2.23 -16.61 7.65
C GLY A 294 -3.07 -15.54 8.38
N GLN A 295 -2.84 -14.26 8.10
CA GLN A 295 -3.52 -13.15 8.80
C GLN A 295 -4.51 -12.46 7.87
N ASN A 296 -5.72 -12.22 8.35
CA ASN A 296 -6.71 -11.42 7.64
C ASN A 296 -6.35 -9.92 7.75
N PRO A 297 -6.12 -9.21 6.63
CA PRO A 297 -5.82 -7.79 6.68
C PRO A 297 -7.05 -6.96 7.03
N LEU A 298 -6.84 -5.77 7.61
CA LEU A 298 -7.84 -4.72 7.68
C LEU A 298 -8.11 -4.20 6.28
N LEU A 299 -9.34 -4.25 5.80
CA LEU A 299 -9.74 -3.72 4.50
C LEU A 299 -10.15 -2.25 4.66
N LEU A 300 -9.36 -1.37 4.11
CA LEU A 300 -9.58 0.07 4.08
C LEU A 300 -10.05 0.47 2.68
N ILE A 301 -11.34 0.77 2.54
CA ILE A 301 -11.97 0.98 1.23
C ILE A 301 -12.49 2.42 1.15
N ASP A 302 -11.75 3.25 0.39
CA ASP A 302 -11.96 4.69 0.33
C ASP A 302 -12.77 5.10 -0.91
N ASP A 303 -14.06 5.34 -0.71
CA ASP A 303 -15.07 5.86 -1.67
C ASP A 303 -15.15 5.08 -3.01
N VAL A 304 -14.80 3.78 -2.99
CA VAL A 304 -14.76 2.93 -4.19
C VAL A 304 -16.16 2.59 -4.68
N PHE A 305 -17.07 2.27 -3.75
CA PHE A 305 -18.38 1.72 -4.10
C PHE A 305 -19.31 2.71 -4.79
N GLY A 306 -19.12 4.01 -4.57
CA GLY A 306 -19.92 5.05 -5.21
C GLY A 306 -19.75 5.12 -6.74
N GLU A 307 -18.61 4.67 -7.25
CA GLU A 307 -18.27 4.76 -8.66
C GLU A 307 -18.46 3.44 -9.44
N LEU A 308 -18.91 2.38 -8.75
CA LEU A 308 -19.15 1.07 -9.36
C LEU A 308 -20.61 0.92 -9.79
N ASP A 309 -20.82 0.28 -10.93
CA ASP A 309 -22.13 -0.22 -11.29
C ASP A 309 -22.64 -1.27 -10.28
N PRO A 310 -23.95 -1.52 -10.21
CA PRO A 310 -24.53 -2.42 -9.21
C PRO A 310 -23.94 -3.83 -9.22
N THR A 311 -23.67 -4.40 -10.40
CA THR A 311 -23.15 -5.77 -10.57
C THR A 311 -21.73 -5.89 -10.03
N ARG A 312 -20.81 -5.00 -10.45
CA ARG A 312 -19.42 -4.98 -9.97
C ARG A 312 -19.34 -4.72 -8.47
N ARG A 313 -20.22 -3.87 -7.96
CA ARG A 313 -20.32 -3.56 -6.52
C ARG A 313 -20.69 -4.80 -5.71
N GLN A 314 -21.74 -5.51 -6.11
CA GLN A 314 -22.17 -6.76 -5.47
C GLN A 314 -21.09 -7.83 -5.55
N ASN A 315 -20.49 -7.99 -6.73
CA ASN A 315 -19.42 -8.97 -6.95
C ASN A 315 -18.20 -8.66 -6.05
N LEU A 316 -17.75 -7.40 -6.00
CA LEU A 316 -16.65 -7.03 -5.13
C LEU A 316 -16.96 -7.34 -3.65
N LEU A 317 -18.13 -6.93 -3.16
CA LEU A 317 -18.55 -7.19 -1.77
C LEU A 317 -18.60 -8.69 -1.46
N ALA A 318 -19.12 -9.50 -2.37
CA ALA A 318 -19.24 -10.96 -2.21
C ALA A 318 -17.86 -11.66 -2.16
N HIS A 319 -16.86 -11.12 -2.85
CA HIS A 319 -15.53 -11.74 -2.96
C HIS A 319 -14.48 -11.15 -2.01
N LEU A 320 -14.82 -10.10 -1.24
CA LEU A 320 -13.97 -9.66 -0.13
C LEU A 320 -13.89 -10.75 0.95
N PRO A 321 -12.70 -11.02 1.54
CA PRO A 321 -12.56 -12.04 2.58
C PRO A 321 -13.54 -11.80 3.75
N GLY A 322 -14.33 -12.84 4.10
CA GLY A 322 -15.41 -12.75 5.09
C GLY A 322 -14.92 -12.40 6.49
N ASP A 323 -13.78 -12.95 6.88
CA ASP A 323 -13.18 -12.78 8.21
C ASP A 323 -12.34 -11.49 8.35
N SER A 324 -12.24 -10.68 7.30
CA SER A 324 -11.55 -9.40 7.34
C SER A 324 -12.48 -8.31 7.84
N GLN A 325 -12.03 -7.53 8.82
CA GLN A 325 -12.73 -6.29 9.22
C GLN A 325 -12.64 -5.28 8.08
N ARG A 326 -13.77 -4.60 7.81
CA ARG A 326 -13.92 -3.66 6.69
C ARG A 326 -14.25 -2.28 7.20
N LEU A 327 -13.44 -1.30 6.88
CA LEU A 327 -13.69 0.11 7.09
C LEU A 327 -13.92 0.77 5.73
N ILE A 328 -15.13 1.24 5.49
CA ILE A 328 -15.59 1.71 4.18
C ILE A 328 -16.02 3.16 4.28
N THR A 329 -15.42 4.06 3.54
CA THR A 329 -15.90 5.42 3.41
C THR A 329 -16.85 5.56 2.22
N THR A 330 -17.86 6.39 2.37
CA THR A 330 -18.77 6.73 1.27
C THR A 330 -19.45 8.07 1.54
N THR A 331 -19.93 8.72 0.49
CA THR A 331 -20.74 9.95 0.61
C THR A 331 -22.20 9.66 0.92
N HIS A 332 -22.72 8.51 0.50
CA HIS A 332 -24.12 8.10 0.73
C HIS A 332 -24.25 6.56 0.75
N LEU A 333 -25.29 6.07 1.42
CA LEU A 333 -25.60 4.65 1.57
C LEU A 333 -26.77 4.17 0.70
N GLY A 334 -27.29 5.00 -0.21
CA GLY A 334 -28.46 4.65 -1.02
C GLY A 334 -28.30 3.43 -1.94
N TRP A 335 -27.09 2.93 -2.06
CA TRP A 335 -26.75 1.72 -2.82
C TRP A 335 -26.61 0.47 -1.94
N LEU A 336 -26.58 0.65 -0.61
CA LEU A 336 -26.41 -0.46 0.33
C LEU A 336 -27.75 -1.20 0.51
N ASP A 337 -27.71 -2.50 0.36
CA ASP A 337 -28.83 -3.35 0.76
C ASP A 337 -28.86 -3.47 2.29
N ASN A 338 -30.03 -3.29 2.89
CA ASN A 338 -30.25 -3.37 4.34
C ASN A 338 -29.95 -4.76 4.95
N SER A 339 -29.60 -5.74 4.12
CA SER A 339 -29.25 -7.09 4.58
C SER A 339 -27.83 -7.22 5.14
N LEU A 340 -26.92 -6.25 4.89
CA LEU A 340 -25.55 -6.29 5.40
C LEU A 340 -25.51 -5.77 6.86
N PRO A 341 -25.13 -6.62 7.85
CA PRO A 341 -24.91 -6.16 9.21
C PRO A 341 -23.70 -5.22 9.24
N ALA A 342 -23.95 -3.93 9.41
CA ALA A 342 -22.90 -2.92 9.40
C ALA A 342 -23.18 -1.83 10.43
N MET A 343 -22.12 -1.32 11.04
CA MET A 343 -22.17 -0.11 11.86
C MET A 343 -21.95 1.11 10.97
N VAL A 344 -22.71 2.16 11.19
CA VAL A 344 -22.59 3.41 10.41
C VAL A 344 -22.19 4.54 11.34
N PHE A 345 -21.10 5.19 11.01
CA PHE A 345 -20.65 6.43 11.65
C PHE A 345 -20.87 7.60 10.69
N ARG A 346 -21.47 8.65 11.17
CA ARG A 346 -21.63 9.88 10.41
C ARG A 346 -20.60 10.90 10.86
N LEU A 347 -19.84 11.42 9.94
CA LEU A 347 -18.81 12.43 10.21
C LEU A 347 -19.30 13.80 9.76
N GLU A 348 -19.40 14.74 10.72
CA GLU A 348 -19.81 16.13 10.50
C GLU A 348 -18.83 17.06 11.24
N GLY A 349 -18.33 18.10 10.56
CA GLY A 349 -17.42 19.08 11.17
C GLY A 349 -16.16 18.46 11.79
N HIS A 350 -15.63 17.38 11.21
CA HIS A 350 -14.47 16.62 11.71
C HIS A 350 -14.72 15.89 13.05
N ALA A 351 -15.95 15.63 13.42
CA ALA A 351 -16.35 14.82 14.57
C ALA A 351 -17.43 13.82 14.17
N PHE A 352 -17.58 12.75 14.94
CA PHE A 352 -18.71 11.82 14.78
C PHE A 352 -19.96 12.43 15.41
N ALA A 353 -21.05 12.44 14.63
CA ALA A 353 -22.37 12.88 15.04
C ALA A 353 -23.16 11.75 15.71
#